data_ecfcdb3f193f767fd8a4501285e7b3f9
#
_entry.id   ecfcdb3f193f767fd8a4501285e7b3f9
#
_cell.length_a   1.000
_cell.length_b   1.000
_cell.length_c   1.000
_cell.angle_alpha   90.00
_cell.angle_beta   90.00
_cell.angle_gamma   90.00
#
_symmetry.space_group_name_H-M   'P 1'
#
loop_
_entity.id
_entity.type
_entity.pdbx_description
1 polymer ?
#
loop_
_entity_poly.entity_id
_entity_poly.type
_entity_poly.pdbx_seq_one_letter_code
_entity_poly.pdbx_strand_id
1 'polypeptide(L)'
;MTLSSLTAISPIDGRYRSKTEALDKYFSEYALIRYRVRVEIEYFIALCRLPLPALSTVDSALYPQLRAIYENFTEEDAQRIKDIESVTNHDVKAVEYFIKEQFDRLGLKTYKEFIHFGLTSQDINNTSVPMSIKEAIIDVYRPMLMELIEKLDELADEWGEIPMLAKTHGQPASPTRLGKEIRVFSYRLRCQLDALDNVKISGKFGGATGNFNAHLAAYPGINWQSFAISFLRDNLGIEREQFTTQISNYDNMAALFDAMRRINTIILDLDRDMWMYISMEYFKQRIKAGEVGSSAMPHKVNPIDFENSEGNLGIADAVLSHLASKLPVSRLQRDLTDSTVLRNVGVPMGHMLIAMASTLKGLNKLILNREAIDKDLSAMWNVVAEGIQTILRREGYPKPYETLKELTRVNSVVTEESIAKFIETLNVSDEVKAELLRLSPSTYVGY
;
A
#
# COMPACT_ATOMS: atom_id res chain seq x y z
N MET A 1 22.34 -2.06 -27.05
CA MET A 1 22.21 -0.86 -26.21
C MET A 1 22.49 -1.28 -24.78
N THR A 2 23.26 -0.53 -24.03
CA THR A 2 23.49 -0.76 -22.60
C THR A 2 22.20 -0.41 -21.84
N LEU A 3 21.86 -1.13 -20.79
CA LEU A 3 20.72 -0.85 -19.95
C LEU A 3 20.89 0.53 -19.27
N SER A 4 19.91 1.39 -19.44
CA SER A 4 19.83 2.71 -18.81
C SER A 4 18.37 3.11 -18.65
N SER A 5 18.07 4.20 -17.98
CA SER A 5 16.71 4.73 -17.86
C SER A 5 16.03 5.02 -19.21
N LEU A 6 16.80 5.27 -20.27
CA LEU A 6 16.28 5.48 -21.63
C LEU A 6 16.05 4.18 -22.40
N THR A 7 16.73 3.10 -22.03
CA THR A 7 16.69 1.80 -22.75
C THR A 7 15.96 0.72 -21.94
N ALA A 8 15.55 1.01 -20.71
CA ALA A 8 14.76 0.10 -19.89
C ALA A 8 13.35 -0.10 -20.48
N ILE A 9 12.92 -1.36 -20.58
CA ILE A 9 11.58 -1.72 -21.08
C ILE A 9 10.51 -1.36 -20.04
N SER A 10 10.79 -1.62 -18.75
CA SER A 10 9.89 -1.27 -17.68
C SER A 10 9.94 0.23 -17.39
N PRO A 11 8.81 0.95 -17.36
CA PRO A 11 8.78 2.36 -16.96
C PRO A 11 9.22 2.59 -15.50
N ILE A 12 9.13 1.58 -14.63
CA ILE A 12 9.60 1.63 -13.24
C ILE A 12 11.10 1.91 -13.21
N ASP A 13 11.89 1.17 -14.02
CA ASP A 13 13.34 1.29 -14.09
C ASP A 13 13.80 2.36 -15.10
N GLY A 14 12.90 2.82 -15.98
CA GLY A 14 13.13 3.85 -16.96
C GLY A 14 12.61 5.22 -16.54
N ARG A 15 11.45 5.59 -17.08
CA ARG A 15 10.80 6.91 -16.91
C ARG A 15 10.64 7.35 -15.44
N TYR A 16 10.35 6.40 -14.54
CA TYR A 16 10.04 6.67 -13.13
C TYR A 16 11.16 6.27 -12.18
N ARG A 17 12.36 5.98 -12.68
CA ARG A 17 13.49 5.52 -11.87
C ARG A 17 13.73 6.36 -10.62
N SER A 18 13.71 7.68 -10.74
CA SER A 18 13.91 8.59 -9.59
C SER A 18 12.85 8.51 -8.49
N LYS A 19 11.71 7.86 -8.75
CA LYS A 19 10.64 7.64 -7.76
C LYS A 19 10.69 6.25 -7.14
N THR A 20 11.42 5.33 -7.73
CA THR A 20 11.40 3.90 -7.38
C THR A 20 12.75 3.37 -6.90
N GLU A 21 13.83 4.15 -7.03
CA GLU A 21 15.20 3.72 -6.67
C GLU A 21 15.34 3.26 -5.21
N ALA A 22 14.51 3.78 -4.30
CA ALA A 22 14.49 3.34 -2.91
C ALA A 22 14.13 1.84 -2.75
N LEU A 23 13.50 1.23 -3.78
CA LEU A 23 13.12 -0.18 -3.78
C LEU A 23 14.26 -1.13 -4.21
N ASP A 24 15.36 -0.62 -4.74
CA ASP A 24 16.45 -1.46 -5.26
C ASP A 24 17.02 -2.41 -4.21
N LYS A 25 17.21 -1.91 -3.01
CA LYS A 25 17.77 -2.68 -1.89
C LYS A 25 16.82 -3.75 -1.31
N TYR A 26 15.60 -3.86 -1.88
CA TYR A 26 14.60 -4.86 -1.50
C TYR A 26 14.22 -5.81 -2.64
N PHE A 27 14.07 -5.30 -3.88
CA PHE A 27 13.45 -6.06 -4.97
C PHE A 27 14.31 -6.22 -6.22
N SER A 28 15.55 -5.71 -6.25
CA SER A 28 16.50 -6.02 -7.30
C SER A 28 17.06 -7.43 -7.17
N GLU A 29 17.68 -7.96 -8.23
CA GLU A 29 18.41 -9.24 -8.18
C GLU A 29 19.54 -9.19 -7.14
N TYR A 30 20.25 -8.07 -7.05
CA TYR A 30 21.23 -7.79 -5.99
C TYR A 30 20.61 -7.95 -4.59
N ALA A 31 19.46 -7.35 -4.36
CA ALA A 31 18.78 -7.43 -3.07
C ALA A 31 18.36 -8.87 -2.74
N LEU A 32 17.76 -9.60 -3.68
CA LEU A 32 17.36 -10.98 -3.48
C LEU A 32 18.56 -11.86 -3.09
N ILE A 33 19.69 -11.69 -3.78
CA ILE A 33 20.93 -12.42 -3.48
C ILE A 33 21.41 -12.06 -2.07
N ARG A 34 21.47 -10.78 -1.72
CA ARG A 34 21.88 -10.32 -0.37
C ARG A 34 20.99 -10.89 0.75
N TYR A 35 19.66 -10.92 0.56
CA TYR A 35 18.77 -11.53 1.55
C TYR A 35 18.99 -13.03 1.70
N ARG A 36 19.28 -13.73 0.61
CA ARG A 36 19.64 -15.17 0.65
C ARG A 36 20.92 -15.39 1.45
N VAL A 37 21.97 -14.59 1.21
CA VAL A 37 23.22 -14.63 1.99
C VAL A 37 22.93 -14.37 3.46
N ARG A 38 22.11 -13.39 3.79
CA ARG A 38 21.71 -13.08 5.18
C ARG A 38 21.05 -14.28 5.85
N VAL A 39 20.10 -14.94 5.21
CA VAL A 39 19.41 -16.10 5.77
C VAL A 39 20.40 -17.24 6.05
N GLU A 40 21.29 -17.55 5.11
CA GLU A 40 22.31 -18.62 5.27
C GLU A 40 23.27 -18.32 6.42
N ILE A 41 23.75 -17.09 6.52
CA ILE A 41 24.68 -16.68 7.60
C ILE A 41 23.98 -16.72 8.96
N GLU A 42 22.79 -16.16 9.09
CA GLU A 42 22.05 -16.20 10.35
C GLU A 42 21.67 -17.62 10.74
N TYR A 43 21.37 -18.48 9.76
CA TYR A 43 21.12 -19.90 10.00
C TYR A 43 22.39 -20.61 10.56
N PHE A 44 23.53 -20.39 9.93
CA PHE A 44 24.81 -20.96 10.44
C PHE A 44 25.09 -20.48 11.86
N ILE A 45 24.95 -19.19 12.16
CA ILE A 45 25.10 -18.64 13.51
C ILE A 45 24.10 -19.28 14.49
N ALA A 46 22.86 -19.50 14.08
CA ALA A 46 21.84 -20.14 14.90
C ALA A 46 22.20 -21.63 15.18
N LEU A 47 22.73 -22.36 14.20
CA LEU A 47 23.24 -23.73 14.39
C LEU A 47 24.39 -23.80 15.39
N CYS A 48 25.32 -22.83 15.37
CA CYS A 48 26.42 -22.75 16.32
C CYS A 48 25.97 -22.57 17.79
N ARG A 49 24.74 -22.11 18.01
CA ARG A 49 24.16 -21.98 19.36
C ARG A 49 23.48 -23.26 19.85
N LEU A 50 23.31 -24.25 18.99
CA LEU A 50 22.78 -25.56 19.36
C LEU A 50 23.89 -26.44 19.90
N PRO A 51 23.57 -27.47 20.70
CA PRO A 51 24.56 -28.43 21.23
C PRO A 51 25.01 -29.42 20.15
N LEU A 52 25.49 -28.87 19.02
CA LEU A 52 26.04 -29.68 17.91
C LEU A 52 27.55 -29.89 18.11
N PRO A 53 28.00 -31.11 18.35
CA PRO A 53 29.42 -31.37 18.65
C PRO A 53 30.37 -30.80 17.58
N ALA A 54 29.98 -30.91 16.30
CA ALA A 54 30.81 -30.45 15.18
C ALA A 54 30.96 -28.90 15.11
N LEU A 55 30.07 -28.14 15.76
CA LEU A 55 30.10 -26.67 15.79
C LEU A 55 30.52 -26.12 17.17
N SER A 56 30.78 -26.98 18.17
CA SER A 56 31.07 -26.56 19.54
C SER A 56 32.34 -25.72 19.68
N THR A 57 33.23 -25.76 18.70
CA THR A 57 34.50 -25.02 18.68
C THR A 57 34.48 -23.75 17.84
N VAL A 58 33.33 -23.37 17.28
CA VAL A 58 33.18 -22.10 16.56
C VAL A 58 33.18 -20.95 17.57
N ASP A 59 34.15 -20.05 17.44
CA ASP A 59 34.25 -18.90 18.33
C ASP A 59 33.15 -17.88 17.99
N SER A 60 32.31 -17.53 18.97
CA SER A 60 31.24 -16.52 18.82
C SER A 60 31.79 -15.12 18.51
N ALA A 61 33.09 -14.86 18.80
CA ALA A 61 33.75 -13.61 18.38
C ALA A 61 33.80 -13.42 16.85
N LEU A 62 33.56 -14.47 16.07
CA LEU A 62 33.49 -14.45 14.61
C LEU A 62 32.09 -14.05 14.09
N TYR A 63 31.03 -14.05 14.91
CA TYR A 63 29.67 -13.74 14.43
C TYR A 63 29.54 -12.34 13.81
N PRO A 64 30.15 -11.28 14.34
CA PRO A 64 30.14 -9.99 13.65
C PRO A 64 30.80 -10.03 12.27
N GLN A 65 31.89 -10.79 12.09
CA GLN A 65 32.57 -10.94 10.81
C GLN A 65 31.73 -11.75 9.82
N LEU A 66 31.00 -12.76 10.29
CA LEU A 66 30.03 -13.49 9.46
C LEU A 66 28.89 -12.58 8.99
N ARG A 67 28.32 -11.76 9.89
CA ARG A 67 27.28 -10.78 9.53
C ARG A 67 27.77 -9.74 8.55
N ALA A 68 29.02 -9.30 8.67
CA ALA A 68 29.62 -8.36 7.74
C ALA A 68 29.58 -8.84 6.28
N ILE A 69 29.47 -10.16 6.02
CA ILE A 69 29.33 -10.70 4.65
C ILE A 69 28.06 -10.19 3.95
N TYR A 70 26.95 -10.07 4.68
CA TYR A 70 25.70 -9.54 4.09
C TYR A 70 25.44 -8.06 4.43
N GLU A 71 26.00 -7.53 5.52
CA GLU A 71 25.87 -6.12 5.91
C GLU A 71 26.67 -5.21 4.99
N ASN A 72 27.88 -5.66 4.59
CA ASN A 72 28.78 -4.96 3.67
C ASN A 72 28.74 -5.56 2.25
N PHE A 73 27.65 -6.23 1.88
CA PHE A 73 27.52 -6.91 0.59
C PHE A 73 27.55 -5.88 -0.56
N THR A 74 28.34 -6.16 -1.59
CA THR A 74 28.57 -5.26 -2.73
C THR A 74 27.97 -5.81 -4.03
N GLU A 75 27.93 -4.96 -5.09
CA GLU A 75 27.54 -5.42 -6.43
C GLU A 75 28.55 -6.42 -7.00
N GLU A 76 29.84 -6.30 -6.65
CA GLU A 76 30.88 -7.26 -7.04
C GLU A 76 30.64 -8.64 -6.40
N ASP A 77 30.18 -8.68 -5.14
CA ASP A 77 29.81 -9.92 -4.48
C ASP A 77 28.61 -10.57 -5.19
N ALA A 78 27.61 -9.76 -5.54
CA ALA A 78 26.46 -10.24 -6.31
C ALA A 78 26.88 -10.76 -7.68
N GLN A 79 27.77 -10.04 -8.38
CA GLN A 79 28.33 -10.49 -9.66
C GLN A 79 29.11 -11.81 -9.51
N ARG A 80 29.91 -11.95 -8.44
CA ARG A 80 30.61 -13.21 -8.17
C ARG A 80 29.64 -14.38 -8.02
N ILE A 81 28.50 -14.17 -7.34
CA ILE A 81 27.46 -15.21 -7.21
C ILE A 81 26.83 -15.51 -8.59
N LYS A 82 26.57 -14.50 -9.42
CA LYS A 82 26.07 -14.70 -10.79
C LYS A 82 27.06 -15.46 -11.67
N ASP A 83 28.36 -15.23 -11.52
CA ASP A 83 29.39 -15.97 -12.25
C ASP A 83 29.37 -17.46 -11.85
N ILE A 84 29.23 -17.77 -10.56
CA ILE A 84 29.07 -19.15 -10.06
C ILE A 84 27.77 -19.76 -10.60
N GLU A 85 26.66 -19.02 -10.56
CA GLU A 85 25.36 -19.44 -11.08
C GLU A 85 25.42 -19.80 -12.55
N SER A 86 26.15 -19.02 -13.35
CA SER A 86 26.29 -19.25 -14.80
C SER A 86 26.90 -20.63 -15.13
N VAL A 87 27.69 -21.21 -14.23
CA VAL A 87 28.30 -22.52 -14.34
C VAL A 87 27.44 -23.62 -13.73
N THR A 88 26.86 -23.34 -12.54
CA THR A 88 26.09 -24.34 -11.77
C THR A 88 24.65 -24.47 -12.23
N ASN A 89 24.13 -23.46 -12.93
CA ASN A 89 22.73 -23.31 -13.33
C ASN A 89 21.74 -23.44 -12.14
N HIS A 90 22.19 -22.98 -10.96
CA HIS A 90 21.39 -23.04 -9.72
C HIS A 90 21.70 -21.87 -8.81
N ASP A 91 20.73 -20.96 -8.64
CA ASP A 91 20.87 -19.68 -7.94
C ASP A 91 21.22 -19.82 -6.44
N VAL A 92 20.46 -20.60 -5.68
CA VAL A 92 20.72 -20.79 -4.24
C VAL A 92 22.02 -21.56 -4.00
N LYS A 93 22.37 -22.53 -4.86
CA LYS A 93 23.65 -23.25 -4.78
C LYS A 93 24.84 -22.33 -5.03
N ALA A 94 24.69 -21.34 -5.90
CA ALA A 94 25.72 -20.32 -6.13
C ALA A 94 25.97 -19.46 -4.88
N VAL A 95 24.90 -19.11 -4.14
CA VAL A 95 25.02 -18.43 -2.84
C VAL A 95 25.78 -19.28 -1.83
N GLU A 96 25.45 -20.58 -1.73
CA GLU A 96 26.17 -21.52 -0.85
C GLU A 96 27.69 -21.56 -1.18
N TYR A 97 28.07 -21.67 -2.45
CA TYR A 97 29.46 -21.67 -2.86
C TYR A 97 30.19 -20.36 -2.55
N PHE A 98 29.55 -19.23 -2.78
CA PHE A 98 30.10 -17.93 -2.40
C PHE A 98 30.37 -17.85 -0.88
N ILE A 99 29.42 -18.27 -0.06
CA ILE A 99 29.62 -18.29 1.39
C ILE A 99 30.75 -19.22 1.79
N LYS A 100 30.91 -20.38 1.13
CA LYS A 100 32.06 -21.29 1.34
C LYS A 100 33.38 -20.59 1.01
N GLU A 101 33.46 -19.75 -0.02
CA GLU A 101 34.65 -18.94 -0.30
C GLU A 101 34.93 -17.91 0.83
N GLN A 102 33.88 -17.27 1.37
CA GLN A 102 34.05 -16.36 2.52
C GLN A 102 34.54 -17.11 3.77
N PHE A 103 34.01 -18.31 4.01
CA PHE A 103 34.48 -19.17 5.13
C PHE A 103 35.95 -19.51 5.00
N ASP A 104 36.46 -19.74 3.78
CA ASP A 104 37.92 -19.96 3.57
C ASP A 104 38.72 -18.74 4.00
N ARG A 105 38.26 -17.53 3.67
CA ARG A 105 38.92 -16.27 4.03
C ARG A 105 38.91 -16.02 5.54
N LEU A 106 37.87 -16.46 6.23
CA LEU A 106 37.71 -16.31 7.68
C LEU A 106 38.34 -17.44 8.48
N GLY A 107 39.01 -18.44 7.84
CA GLY A 107 39.62 -19.58 8.53
C GLY A 107 38.61 -20.63 9.01
N LEU A 108 37.37 -20.58 8.50
CA LEU A 108 36.25 -21.46 8.89
C LEU A 108 36.11 -22.70 7.98
N LYS A 109 37.17 -23.09 7.29
CA LYS A 109 37.15 -24.17 6.28
C LYS A 109 36.53 -25.47 6.79
N THR A 110 36.77 -25.83 8.06
CA THR A 110 36.27 -27.06 8.68
C THR A 110 34.74 -27.09 8.81
N TYR A 111 34.08 -25.90 8.83
CA TYR A 111 32.64 -25.78 9.08
C TYR A 111 31.80 -25.55 7.83
N LYS A 112 32.41 -25.53 6.65
CA LYS A 112 31.75 -25.22 5.37
C LYS A 112 30.53 -26.09 5.06
N GLU A 113 30.55 -27.37 5.48
CA GLU A 113 29.45 -28.29 5.20
C GLU A 113 28.22 -28.09 6.08
N PHE A 114 28.30 -27.14 7.05
CA PHE A 114 27.13 -26.66 7.80
C PHE A 114 26.44 -25.47 7.16
N ILE A 115 26.97 -24.91 6.06
CA ILE A 115 26.25 -23.97 5.22
C ILE A 115 25.15 -24.76 4.51
N HIS A 116 23.90 -24.24 4.49
CA HIS A 116 22.73 -24.91 3.92
C HIS A 116 22.44 -26.31 4.53
N PHE A 117 22.85 -26.56 5.76
CA PHE A 117 22.74 -27.86 6.41
C PHE A 117 21.26 -28.28 6.57
N GLY A 118 20.87 -29.40 5.95
CA GLY A 118 19.52 -29.96 6.02
C GLY A 118 18.45 -29.16 5.30
N LEU A 119 18.79 -28.05 4.66
CA LEU A 119 17.86 -27.13 3.99
C LEU A 119 17.56 -27.53 2.53
N THR A 120 16.55 -26.90 1.99
CA THR A 120 16.27 -26.84 0.55
C THR A 120 16.23 -25.37 0.13
N SER A 121 16.35 -25.11 -1.18
CA SER A 121 16.35 -23.74 -1.73
C SER A 121 15.17 -22.90 -1.25
N GLN A 122 14.03 -23.53 -0.99
CA GLN A 122 12.84 -22.82 -0.56
C GLN A 122 12.84 -22.45 0.94
N ASP A 123 13.65 -23.06 1.76
CA ASP A 123 13.89 -22.56 3.12
C ASP A 123 14.58 -21.18 3.09
N ILE A 124 15.37 -20.93 2.04
CA ILE A 124 16.06 -19.66 1.80
C ILE A 124 15.14 -18.67 1.10
N ASN A 125 14.48 -19.06 0.01
CA ASN A 125 13.61 -18.15 -0.75
C ASN A 125 12.35 -17.75 0.03
N ASN A 126 11.69 -18.70 0.70
CA ASN A 126 10.47 -18.46 1.47
C ASN A 126 10.72 -17.79 2.84
N THR A 127 11.93 -17.41 3.13
CA THR A 127 12.31 -16.53 4.24
C THR A 127 12.87 -15.20 3.74
N SER A 128 13.72 -15.21 2.71
CA SER A 128 14.30 -14.00 2.10
C SER A 128 13.24 -13.05 1.53
N VAL A 129 12.28 -13.57 0.76
CA VAL A 129 11.25 -12.75 0.11
C VAL A 129 10.32 -12.08 1.13
N PRO A 130 9.72 -12.79 2.11
CA PRO A 130 8.90 -12.11 3.12
C PRO A 130 9.70 -11.10 3.96
N MET A 131 10.98 -11.33 4.24
CA MET A 131 11.84 -10.35 4.92
C MET A 131 11.98 -9.07 4.08
N SER A 132 12.31 -9.21 2.79
CA SER A 132 12.48 -8.05 1.90
C SER A 132 11.19 -7.25 1.74
N ILE A 133 10.04 -7.91 1.63
CA ILE A 133 8.72 -7.26 1.57
C ILE A 133 8.45 -6.50 2.88
N LYS A 134 8.68 -7.16 4.04
CA LYS A 134 8.49 -6.53 5.35
C LYS A 134 9.31 -5.25 5.49
N GLU A 135 10.60 -5.32 5.19
CA GLU A 135 11.51 -4.19 5.32
C GLU A 135 11.14 -3.08 4.32
N ALA A 136 10.77 -3.41 3.08
CA ALA A 136 10.28 -2.42 2.09
C ALA A 136 9.00 -1.72 2.55
N ILE A 137 8.08 -2.45 3.19
CA ILE A 137 6.86 -1.85 3.76
C ILE A 137 7.21 -0.86 4.86
N ILE A 138 8.08 -1.25 5.79
CA ILE A 138 8.46 -0.42 6.94
C ILE A 138 9.22 0.83 6.50
N ASP A 139 10.20 0.65 5.61
CA ASP A 139 11.18 1.69 5.30
C ASP A 139 10.75 2.62 4.16
N VAL A 140 9.84 2.16 3.27
CA VAL A 140 9.50 2.89 2.04
C VAL A 140 8.00 3.10 1.88
N TYR A 141 7.22 2.01 1.84
CA TYR A 141 5.79 2.08 1.53
C TYR A 141 5.00 2.82 2.62
N ARG A 142 5.18 2.42 3.87
CA ARG A 142 4.46 2.99 5.01
C ARG A 142 4.76 4.48 5.22
N PRO A 143 6.02 4.94 5.18
CA PRO A 143 6.32 6.36 5.26
C PRO A 143 5.63 7.20 4.17
N MET A 144 5.64 6.73 2.92
CA MET A 144 4.98 7.42 1.81
C MET A 144 3.45 7.46 1.97
N LEU A 145 2.85 6.37 2.43
CA LEU A 145 1.41 6.33 2.71
C LEU A 145 1.05 7.26 3.87
N MET A 146 1.86 7.32 4.91
CA MET A 146 1.66 8.25 6.03
C MET A 146 1.75 9.71 5.59
N GLU A 147 2.70 10.05 4.73
CA GLU A 147 2.81 11.40 4.15
C GLU A 147 1.52 11.79 3.40
N LEU A 148 0.95 10.85 2.63
CA LEU A 148 -0.34 11.08 1.95
C LEU A 148 -1.49 11.27 2.94
N ILE A 149 -1.57 10.44 3.98
CA ILE A 149 -2.60 10.53 5.02
C ILE A 149 -2.50 11.86 5.78
N GLU A 150 -1.30 12.27 6.16
CA GLU A 150 -1.04 13.53 6.86
C GLU A 150 -1.41 14.74 5.99
N LYS A 151 -1.09 14.68 4.69
CA LYS A 151 -1.50 15.73 3.75
C LYS A 151 -3.01 15.83 3.63
N LEU A 152 -3.72 14.71 3.60
CA LEU A 152 -5.20 14.71 3.57
C LEU A 152 -5.79 15.27 4.87
N ASP A 153 -5.19 14.97 6.03
CA ASP A 153 -5.62 15.52 7.31
C ASP A 153 -5.40 17.05 7.37
N GLU A 154 -4.25 17.53 6.89
CA GLU A 154 -3.95 18.97 6.76
C GLU A 154 -5.02 19.69 5.92
N LEU A 155 -5.34 19.15 4.73
CA LEU A 155 -6.35 19.72 3.85
C LEU A 155 -7.77 19.63 4.45
N ALA A 156 -8.08 18.53 5.14
CA ALA A 156 -9.35 18.36 5.83
C ALA A 156 -9.55 19.38 6.96
N ASP A 157 -8.47 19.73 7.67
CA ASP A 157 -8.51 20.79 8.71
C ASP A 157 -8.60 22.18 8.07
N GLU A 158 -7.80 22.46 7.04
CA GLU A 158 -7.83 23.74 6.32
C GLU A 158 -9.22 24.06 5.75
N TRP A 159 -9.91 23.04 5.23
CA TRP A 159 -11.23 23.20 4.58
C TRP A 159 -12.40 22.77 5.45
N GLY A 160 -12.17 22.57 6.74
CA GLY A 160 -13.16 22.05 7.70
C GLY A 160 -14.49 22.79 7.75
N GLU A 161 -14.44 24.12 7.66
CA GLU A 161 -15.60 24.99 7.77
C GLU A 161 -16.21 25.41 6.43
N ILE A 162 -15.83 24.78 5.31
CA ILE A 162 -16.33 25.14 3.99
C ILE A 162 -17.58 24.33 3.66
N PRO A 163 -18.77 24.95 3.63
CA PRO A 163 -19.99 24.30 3.14
C PRO A 163 -19.86 23.98 1.65
N MET A 164 -20.33 22.81 1.26
CA MET A 164 -20.27 22.33 -0.11
C MET A 164 -21.55 21.58 -0.46
N LEU A 165 -22.04 21.75 -1.68
CA LEU A 165 -23.14 20.95 -2.20
C LEU A 165 -22.69 19.52 -2.41
N ALA A 166 -23.31 18.55 -1.71
CA ALA A 166 -23.07 17.14 -2.02
C ALA A 166 -23.87 16.72 -3.27
N LYS A 167 -23.32 15.75 -4.00
CA LYS A 167 -23.98 15.19 -5.17
C LYS A 167 -24.09 13.66 -5.02
N THR A 168 -25.32 13.19 -4.86
CA THR A 168 -25.61 11.73 -4.88
C THR A 168 -26.21 11.38 -6.23
N HIS A 169 -25.76 10.30 -6.85
CA HIS A 169 -26.14 9.95 -8.23
C HIS A 169 -25.91 11.11 -9.25
N GLY A 170 -24.91 11.98 -8.97
CA GLY A 170 -24.64 13.17 -9.76
C GLY A 170 -25.67 14.30 -9.59
N GLN A 171 -26.64 14.15 -8.69
CA GLN A 171 -27.68 15.16 -8.43
C GLN A 171 -27.43 15.89 -7.11
N PRO A 172 -27.80 17.18 -7.02
CA PRO A 172 -27.78 17.96 -5.79
C PRO A 172 -28.46 17.22 -4.63
N ALA A 173 -27.78 17.14 -3.51
CA ALA A 173 -28.23 16.46 -2.28
C ALA A 173 -27.95 17.36 -1.06
N SER A 174 -28.22 16.85 0.14
CA SER A 174 -27.98 17.56 1.39
C SER A 174 -26.54 18.08 1.44
N PRO A 175 -26.31 19.35 1.81
CA PRO A 175 -24.99 19.93 1.88
C PRO A 175 -24.08 19.19 2.85
N THR A 176 -22.79 19.31 2.62
CA THR A 176 -21.72 18.74 3.43
C THR A 176 -20.64 19.79 3.69
N ARG A 177 -19.57 19.41 4.38
CA ARG A 177 -18.36 20.22 4.52
C ARG A 177 -17.23 19.63 3.71
N LEU A 178 -16.52 20.44 2.93
CA LEU A 178 -15.41 19.98 2.09
C LEU A 178 -14.35 19.24 2.89
N GLY A 179 -13.94 19.78 4.05
CA GLY A 179 -12.95 19.12 4.89
C GLY A 179 -13.41 17.76 5.39
N LYS A 180 -14.72 17.59 5.71
CA LYS A 180 -15.27 16.27 6.08
C LYS A 180 -15.19 15.28 4.91
N GLU A 181 -15.45 15.70 3.69
CA GLU A 181 -15.33 14.84 2.51
C GLU A 181 -13.89 14.35 2.32
N ILE A 182 -12.90 15.24 2.49
CA ILE A 182 -11.48 14.85 2.47
C ILE A 182 -11.12 13.91 3.63
N ARG A 183 -11.66 14.17 4.83
CA ARG A 183 -11.44 13.35 6.04
C ARG A 183 -11.91 11.90 5.85
N VAL A 184 -12.91 11.65 5.03
CA VAL A 184 -13.36 10.30 4.69
C VAL A 184 -12.21 9.46 4.14
N PHE A 185 -11.37 10.02 3.28
CA PHE A 185 -10.24 9.30 2.67
C PHE A 185 -9.12 9.04 3.66
N SER A 186 -8.71 10.04 4.45
CA SER A 186 -7.66 9.85 5.46
C SER A 186 -8.09 8.83 6.52
N TYR A 187 -9.34 8.85 6.97
CA TYR A 187 -9.90 7.87 7.88
C TYR A 187 -9.87 6.45 7.31
N ARG A 188 -10.36 6.27 6.06
CA ARG A 188 -10.37 4.97 5.38
C ARG A 188 -8.95 4.42 5.21
N LEU A 189 -7.98 5.26 4.82
CA LEU A 189 -6.59 4.87 4.68
C LEU A 189 -5.97 4.43 6.00
N ARG A 190 -6.23 5.12 7.12
CA ARG A 190 -5.78 4.71 8.45
C ARG A 190 -6.35 3.34 8.84
N CYS A 191 -7.65 3.11 8.62
CA CYS A 191 -8.27 1.80 8.90
C CYS A 191 -7.63 0.67 8.09
N GLN A 192 -7.27 0.93 6.81
CA GLN A 192 -6.63 -0.10 6.00
C GLN A 192 -5.14 -0.26 6.30
N LEU A 193 -4.45 0.79 6.74
CA LEU A 193 -3.09 0.69 7.24
C LEU A 193 -3.04 -0.17 8.52
N ASP A 194 -3.97 0.03 9.45
CA ASP A 194 -4.09 -0.82 10.64
C ASP A 194 -4.36 -2.29 10.25
N ALA A 195 -5.20 -2.53 9.23
CA ALA A 195 -5.46 -3.88 8.71
C ALA A 195 -4.20 -4.50 8.08
N LEU A 196 -3.42 -3.72 7.33
CA LEU A 196 -2.14 -4.13 6.76
C LEU A 196 -1.12 -4.50 7.85
N ASP A 197 -1.00 -3.65 8.88
CA ASP A 197 -0.07 -3.85 10.00
C ASP A 197 -0.40 -5.13 10.82
N ASN A 198 -1.64 -5.59 10.79
CA ASN A 198 -2.08 -6.82 11.44
C ASN A 198 -1.88 -8.09 10.60
N VAL A 199 -1.48 -7.97 9.33
CA VAL A 199 -1.17 -9.16 8.53
C VAL A 199 0.18 -9.74 8.97
N LYS A 200 0.17 -11.02 9.29
CA LYS A 200 1.39 -11.72 9.69
C LYS A 200 2.37 -11.85 8.53
N ILE A 201 3.60 -11.50 8.76
CA ILE A 201 4.69 -11.80 7.83
C ILE A 201 5.30 -13.14 8.25
N SER A 202 5.15 -14.14 7.42
CA SER A 202 5.56 -15.50 7.72
C SER A 202 6.36 -16.15 6.59
N GLY A 203 7.06 -17.22 6.94
CA GLY A 203 7.86 -17.99 6.00
C GLY A 203 7.86 -19.48 6.31
N LYS A 204 8.22 -20.26 5.29
CA LYS A 204 8.42 -21.71 5.41
C LYS A 204 9.87 -21.99 5.78
N PHE A 205 10.05 -22.87 6.77
CA PHE A 205 11.35 -23.40 7.17
C PHE A 205 11.19 -24.81 7.75
N GLY A 206 11.79 -25.81 7.10
CA GLY A 206 11.61 -27.22 7.52
C GLY A 206 12.19 -28.26 6.57
N GLY A 207 13.07 -27.88 5.64
CA GLY A 207 13.71 -28.80 4.69
C GLY A 207 12.81 -29.16 3.50
N ALA A 208 13.20 -30.18 2.77
CA ALA A 208 12.68 -30.52 1.44
C ALA A 208 11.15 -30.71 1.34
N THR A 209 10.50 -31.10 2.42
CA THR A 209 9.03 -31.30 2.47
C THR A 209 8.38 -30.66 3.71
N GLY A 210 9.11 -29.79 4.41
CA GLY A 210 8.60 -29.14 5.63
C GLY A 210 8.65 -30.00 6.90
N ASN A 211 9.22 -31.20 6.83
CA ASN A 211 9.20 -32.20 7.91
C ASN A 211 10.52 -32.36 8.65
N PHE A 212 11.55 -31.56 8.36
CA PHE A 212 12.91 -31.66 8.94
C PHE A 212 13.59 -33.03 8.77
N ASN A 213 13.28 -33.77 7.69
CA ASN A 213 13.76 -35.12 7.48
C ASN A 213 15.31 -35.24 7.62
N ALA A 214 16.06 -34.38 6.91
CA ALA A 214 17.52 -34.39 6.95
C ALA A 214 18.06 -33.97 8.33
N HIS A 215 17.46 -33.00 8.97
CA HIS A 215 17.81 -32.51 10.29
C HIS A 215 17.66 -33.63 11.36
N LEU A 216 16.47 -34.28 11.35
CA LEU A 216 16.18 -35.37 12.28
C LEU A 216 17.04 -36.60 12.02
N ALA A 217 17.40 -36.91 10.77
CA ALA A 217 18.31 -37.98 10.45
C ALA A 217 19.72 -37.72 11.00
N ALA A 218 20.20 -36.49 10.95
CA ALA A 218 21.52 -36.11 11.46
C ALA A 218 21.55 -35.92 12.98
N TYR A 219 20.53 -35.23 13.55
CA TYR A 219 20.49 -34.92 14.99
C TYR A 219 19.07 -35.13 15.53
N PRO A 220 18.68 -36.40 15.82
CA PRO A 220 17.31 -36.72 16.25
C PRO A 220 16.97 -36.22 17.67
N GLY A 221 17.96 -35.84 18.46
CA GLY A 221 17.78 -35.30 19.81
C GLY A 221 17.45 -33.79 19.85
N ILE A 222 17.48 -33.09 18.71
CA ILE A 222 17.18 -31.65 18.65
C ILE A 222 15.71 -31.46 18.33
N ASN A 223 15.06 -30.55 19.05
CA ASN A 223 13.70 -30.08 18.69
C ASN A 223 13.75 -29.04 17.56
N TRP A 224 13.81 -29.52 16.32
CA TRP A 224 13.93 -28.67 15.14
C TRP A 224 12.75 -27.77 14.90
N GLN A 225 11.55 -28.13 15.36
CA GLN A 225 10.37 -27.25 15.26
C GLN A 225 10.52 -26.00 16.16
N SER A 226 10.89 -26.22 17.43
CA SER A 226 11.15 -25.10 18.35
C SER A 226 12.32 -24.25 17.89
N PHE A 227 13.40 -24.88 17.39
CA PHE A 227 14.53 -24.17 16.79
C PHE A 227 14.08 -23.26 15.64
N ALA A 228 13.31 -23.78 14.69
CA ALA A 228 12.87 -23.02 13.53
C ALA A 228 11.95 -21.85 13.90
N ILE A 229 11.05 -22.03 14.89
CA ILE A 229 10.20 -20.95 15.41
C ILE A 229 11.08 -19.82 15.97
N SER A 230 12.03 -20.16 16.83
CA SER A 230 12.94 -19.17 17.40
C SER A 230 13.85 -18.53 16.35
N PHE A 231 14.38 -19.31 15.41
CA PHE A 231 15.24 -18.83 14.34
C PHE A 231 14.52 -17.80 13.46
N LEU A 232 13.31 -18.10 12.99
CA LEU A 232 12.57 -17.16 12.14
C LEU A 232 12.17 -15.90 12.90
N ARG A 233 11.70 -16.07 14.14
CA ARG A 233 11.25 -14.92 14.95
C ARG A 233 12.42 -14.03 15.39
N ASP A 234 13.46 -14.64 15.96
CA ASP A 234 14.50 -13.90 16.70
C ASP A 234 15.66 -13.46 15.80
N ASN A 235 15.96 -14.22 14.73
CA ASN A 235 17.04 -13.89 13.79
C ASN A 235 16.52 -13.21 12.52
N LEU A 236 15.36 -13.62 12.00
CA LEU A 236 14.83 -13.11 10.74
C LEU A 236 13.66 -12.13 10.92
N GLY A 237 13.06 -12.09 12.12
CA GLY A 237 11.97 -11.18 12.42
C GLY A 237 10.65 -11.49 11.70
N ILE A 238 10.45 -12.76 11.31
CA ILE A 238 9.21 -13.25 10.66
C ILE A 238 8.65 -14.45 11.42
N GLU A 239 7.37 -14.76 11.23
CA GLU A 239 6.75 -15.94 11.85
C GLU A 239 7.03 -17.21 11.04
N ARG A 240 7.04 -18.37 11.72
CA ARG A 240 7.14 -19.67 11.05
C ARG A 240 5.77 -20.22 10.73
N GLU A 241 5.55 -20.61 9.48
CA GLU A 241 4.42 -21.44 9.08
C GLU A 241 4.63 -22.88 9.60
N GLN A 242 3.71 -23.36 10.43
CA GLN A 242 3.88 -24.61 11.15
C GLN A 242 3.78 -25.84 10.25
N PHE A 243 2.81 -25.84 9.34
CA PHE A 243 2.53 -26.93 8.41
C PHE A 243 2.63 -26.42 6.98
N THR A 244 3.62 -26.92 6.25
CA THR A 244 3.90 -26.52 4.87
C THR A 244 4.32 -27.73 4.05
N THR A 245 4.39 -27.59 2.75
CA THR A 245 5.05 -28.52 1.85
C THR A 245 6.53 -28.16 1.68
N GLN A 246 7.09 -28.30 0.49
CA GLN A 246 8.42 -27.76 0.19
C GLN A 246 8.45 -26.23 0.20
N ILE A 247 7.31 -25.59 -0.04
CA ILE A 247 7.14 -24.13 -0.13
C ILE A 247 6.22 -23.60 0.96
N SER A 248 6.22 -22.28 1.15
CA SER A 248 5.20 -21.54 1.90
C SER A 248 3.79 -21.83 1.39
N ASN A 249 2.79 -21.76 2.26
CA ASN A 249 1.39 -21.76 1.86
C ASN A 249 1.01 -20.47 1.13
N TYR A 250 1.79 -19.38 1.32
CA TYR A 250 1.58 -18.04 0.77
C TYR A 250 0.28 -17.36 1.17
N ASP A 251 -0.55 -17.93 2.05
CA ASP A 251 -1.83 -17.35 2.47
C ASP A 251 -1.65 -15.98 3.12
N ASN A 252 -0.66 -15.83 4.02
CA ASN A 252 -0.37 -14.54 4.65
C ASN A 252 0.15 -13.50 3.65
N MET A 253 0.96 -13.93 2.68
CA MET A 253 1.46 -13.04 1.62
C MET A 253 0.32 -12.61 0.69
N ALA A 254 -0.60 -13.52 0.35
CA ALA A 254 -1.81 -13.19 -0.41
C ALA A 254 -2.69 -12.18 0.34
N ALA A 255 -2.91 -12.38 1.64
CA ALA A 255 -3.64 -11.43 2.49
C ALA A 255 -2.96 -10.05 2.53
N LEU A 256 -1.62 -10.01 2.54
CA LEU A 256 -0.84 -8.77 2.49
C LEU A 256 -1.09 -8.02 1.17
N PHE A 257 -1.03 -8.71 0.04
CA PHE A 257 -1.29 -8.13 -1.28
C PHE A 257 -2.74 -7.65 -1.43
N ASP A 258 -3.71 -8.37 -0.87
CA ASP A 258 -5.11 -7.94 -0.83
C ASP A 258 -5.31 -6.70 0.06
N ALA A 259 -4.60 -6.58 1.18
CA ALA A 259 -4.63 -5.37 2.01
C ALA A 259 -4.06 -4.16 1.27
N MET A 260 -2.95 -4.32 0.54
CA MET A 260 -2.39 -3.26 -0.31
C MET A 260 -3.36 -2.82 -1.41
N ARG A 261 -4.05 -3.75 -2.08
CA ARG A 261 -5.08 -3.42 -3.07
C ARG A 261 -6.23 -2.61 -2.50
N ARG A 262 -6.64 -2.86 -1.25
CA ARG A 262 -7.67 -2.05 -0.58
C ARG A 262 -7.22 -0.61 -0.37
N ILE A 263 -5.96 -0.41 0.01
CA ILE A 263 -5.36 0.92 0.12
C ILE A 263 -5.36 1.60 -1.27
N ASN A 264 -4.91 0.91 -2.31
CA ASN A 264 -4.90 1.42 -3.68
C ASN A 264 -6.31 1.84 -4.14
N THR A 265 -7.33 1.04 -3.83
CA THR A 265 -8.73 1.34 -4.17
C THR A 265 -9.20 2.66 -3.55
N ILE A 266 -8.76 2.98 -2.32
CA ILE A 266 -9.13 4.24 -1.65
C ILE A 266 -8.41 5.42 -2.29
N ILE A 267 -7.14 5.27 -2.65
CA ILE A 267 -6.38 6.32 -3.33
C ILE A 267 -6.97 6.59 -4.72
N LEU A 268 -7.33 5.53 -5.45
CA LEU A 268 -7.98 5.64 -6.75
C LEU A 268 -9.33 6.37 -6.67
N ASP A 269 -10.13 6.09 -5.65
CA ASP A 269 -11.40 6.75 -5.36
C ASP A 269 -11.18 8.25 -5.07
N LEU A 270 -10.17 8.58 -4.25
CA LEU A 270 -9.73 9.95 -4.01
C LEU A 270 -9.31 10.67 -5.30
N ASP A 271 -8.47 10.04 -6.12
CA ASP A 271 -7.98 10.63 -7.38
C ASP A 271 -9.13 10.98 -8.32
N ARG A 272 -10.18 10.14 -8.38
CA ARG A 272 -11.38 10.38 -9.18
C ARG A 272 -12.22 11.50 -8.63
N ASP A 273 -12.40 11.61 -7.33
CA ASP A 273 -13.13 12.72 -6.71
C ASP A 273 -12.38 14.05 -6.92
N MET A 274 -11.06 14.07 -6.75
CA MET A 274 -10.26 15.27 -7.01
C MET A 274 -10.33 15.69 -8.48
N TRP A 275 -10.25 14.74 -9.40
CA TRP A 275 -10.46 14.99 -10.83
C TRP A 275 -11.86 15.60 -11.10
N MET A 276 -12.90 15.06 -10.47
CA MET A 276 -14.26 15.54 -10.59
C MET A 276 -14.40 16.96 -10.04
N TYR A 277 -13.88 17.24 -8.85
CA TYR A 277 -13.92 18.58 -8.25
C TYR A 277 -13.17 19.63 -9.09
N ILE A 278 -12.07 19.23 -9.74
CA ILE A 278 -11.38 20.10 -10.70
C ILE A 278 -12.28 20.36 -11.93
N SER A 279 -12.97 19.36 -12.46
CA SER A 279 -13.88 19.50 -13.59
C SER A 279 -15.09 20.38 -13.28
N MET A 280 -15.49 20.45 -12.00
CA MET A 280 -16.55 21.32 -11.47
C MET A 280 -16.05 22.72 -11.09
N GLU A 281 -14.78 23.02 -11.36
CA GLU A 281 -14.12 24.28 -10.98
C GLU A 281 -14.04 24.54 -9.46
N TYR A 282 -14.30 23.56 -8.61
CA TYR A 282 -14.15 23.69 -7.16
C TYR A 282 -12.68 23.86 -6.76
N PHE A 283 -11.77 23.28 -7.57
CA PHE A 283 -10.34 23.52 -7.49
C PHE A 283 -9.78 24.01 -8.81
N LYS A 284 -8.83 24.93 -8.73
CA LYS A 284 -7.86 25.25 -9.77
C LYS A 284 -6.54 24.58 -9.45
N GLN A 285 -5.69 24.46 -10.45
CA GLN A 285 -4.36 23.87 -10.26
C GLN A 285 -3.29 24.96 -10.43
N ARG A 286 -2.33 24.98 -9.48
CA ARG A 286 -1.18 25.90 -9.56
C ARG A 286 -0.31 25.51 -10.73
N ILE A 287 0.00 26.46 -11.59
CA ILE A 287 0.92 26.32 -12.71
C ILE A 287 2.33 26.63 -12.24
N LYS A 288 3.26 25.73 -12.48
CA LYS A 288 4.68 26.00 -12.25
C LYS A 288 5.24 26.77 -13.45
N ALA A 289 6.03 27.81 -13.20
CA ALA A 289 6.64 28.59 -14.27
C ALA A 289 7.45 27.67 -15.22
N GLY A 290 7.14 27.74 -16.52
CA GLY A 290 7.74 26.90 -17.54
C GLY A 290 7.02 25.58 -17.83
N GLU A 291 5.99 25.19 -17.07
CA GLU A 291 5.14 24.06 -17.40
C GLU A 291 4.15 24.42 -18.54
N VAL A 292 4.00 23.50 -19.51
CA VAL A 292 3.01 23.61 -20.59
C VAL A 292 1.82 22.73 -20.21
N GLY A 293 0.68 23.32 -19.87
CA GLY A 293 -0.51 22.60 -19.42
C GLY A 293 -1.22 21.79 -20.52
N SER A 294 -1.10 22.23 -21.78
CA SER A 294 -1.66 21.56 -22.96
C SER A 294 -0.85 21.95 -24.18
N SER A 295 -0.61 20.99 -25.09
CA SER A 295 0.11 21.23 -26.35
C SER A 295 -0.66 22.13 -27.33
N ALA A 296 -2.01 22.19 -27.22
CA ALA A 296 -2.87 22.91 -28.17
C ALA A 296 -3.61 24.10 -27.55
N MET A 297 -3.87 24.09 -26.23
CA MET A 297 -4.65 25.11 -25.52
C MET A 297 -3.89 25.62 -24.31
N PRO A 298 -3.18 26.76 -24.40
CA PRO A 298 -2.29 27.26 -23.33
C PRO A 298 -2.99 27.52 -21.98
N HIS A 299 -4.31 27.82 -22.00
CA HIS A 299 -5.09 28.09 -20.81
C HIS A 299 -5.56 26.81 -20.06
N LYS A 300 -5.41 25.62 -20.67
CA LYS A 300 -5.93 24.36 -20.15
C LYS A 300 -4.89 23.68 -19.26
N VAL A 301 -5.19 23.55 -17.97
CA VAL A 301 -4.36 22.84 -17.00
C VAL A 301 -5.01 21.50 -16.66
N ASN A 302 -4.47 20.42 -17.20
CA ASN A 302 -5.04 19.08 -17.01
C ASN A 302 -4.67 18.51 -15.63
N PRO A 303 -5.56 17.76 -14.97
CA PRO A 303 -5.29 17.09 -13.69
C PRO A 303 -4.47 15.80 -13.86
N ILE A 304 -3.38 15.87 -14.63
CA ILE A 304 -2.57 14.71 -15.05
C ILE A 304 -1.91 13.96 -13.89
N ASP A 305 -1.71 14.61 -12.76
CA ASP A 305 -1.11 13.95 -11.59
C ASP A 305 -2.07 12.90 -11.01
N PHE A 306 -3.36 13.18 -10.91
CA PHE A 306 -4.39 12.22 -10.48
C PHE A 306 -4.63 11.11 -11.53
N GLU A 307 -4.65 11.46 -12.82
CA GLU A 307 -4.75 10.47 -13.92
C GLU A 307 -3.55 9.50 -13.95
N ASN A 308 -2.33 10.02 -13.73
CA ASN A 308 -1.12 9.20 -13.63
C ASN A 308 -1.15 8.27 -12.42
N SER A 309 -1.68 8.72 -11.28
CA SER A 309 -1.89 7.89 -10.11
C SER A 309 -2.88 6.76 -10.41
N GLU A 310 -4.08 7.08 -10.90
CA GLU A 310 -5.10 6.09 -11.24
C GLU A 310 -4.56 5.01 -12.19
N GLY A 311 -3.83 5.41 -13.25
CA GLY A 311 -3.23 4.48 -14.20
C GLY A 311 -2.21 3.53 -13.56
N ASN A 312 -1.34 4.05 -12.68
CA ASN A 312 -0.35 3.23 -11.98
C ASN A 312 -1.00 2.29 -10.95
N LEU A 313 -2.01 2.74 -10.21
CA LEU A 313 -2.76 1.90 -9.26
C LEU A 313 -3.46 0.73 -9.97
N GLY A 314 -4.02 0.96 -11.16
CA GLY A 314 -4.63 -0.09 -11.97
C GLY A 314 -3.66 -1.21 -12.35
N ILE A 315 -2.43 -0.86 -12.74
CA ILE A 315 -1.37 -1.84 -13.02
C ILE A 315 -0.93 -2.57 -11.75
N ALA A 316 -0.72 -1.84 -10.65
CA ALA A 316 -0.37 -2.43 -9.36
C ALA A 316 -1.42 -3.47 -8.93
N ASP A 317 -2.70 -3.12 -8.98
CA ASP A 317 -3.80 -3.99 -8.58
C ASP A 317 -3.93 -5.24 -9.45
N ALA A 318 -3.67 -5.14 -10.74
CA ALA A 318 -3.67 -6.30 -11.64
C ALA A 318 -2.58 -7.31 -11.24
N VAL A 319 -1.36 -6.82 -10.95
CA VAL A 319 -0.24 -7.68 -10.54
C VAL A 319 -0.47 -8.25 -9.13
N LEU A 320 -0.87 -7.43 -8.16
CA LEU A 320 -1.18 -7.88 -6.79
C LEU A 320 -2.30 -8.93 -6.77
N SER A 321 -3.36 -8.75 -7.58
CA SER A 321 -4.44 -9.73 -7.74
C SER A 321 -3.93 -11.07 -8.25
N HIS A 322 -3.06 -11.03 -9.26
CA HIS A 322 -2.46 -12.26 -9.80
C HIS A 322 -1.60 -12.95 -8.75
N LEU A 323 -0.73 -12.21 -8.05
CA LEU A 323 0.13 -12.76 -6.99
C LEU A 323 -0.70 -13.38 -5.86
N ALA A 324 -1.74 -12.68 -5.36
CA ALA A 324 -2.59 -13.16 -4.28
C ALA A 324 -3.36 -14.44 -4.64
N SER A 325 -3.81 -14.58 -5.90
CA SER A 325 -4.53 -15.77 -6.35
C SER A 325 -3.62 -16.90 -6.82
N LYS A 326 -2.42 -16.59 -7.36
CA LYS A 326 -1.53 -17.60 -7.94
C LYS A 326 -0.67 -18.29 -6.88
N LEU A 327 -0.09 -17.53 -5.94
CA LEU A 327 0.91 -18.07 -5.01
C LEU A 327 0.38 -19.20 -4.13
N PRO A 328 -0.85 -19.13 -3.56
CA PRO A 328 -1.39 -20.24 -2.75
C PRO A 328 -1.69 -21.52 -3.52
N VAL A 329 -1.56 -21.51 -4.85
CA VAL A 329 -1.88 -22.66 -5.71
C VAL A 329 -0.62 -23.23 -6.35
N SER A 330 -0.28 -24.46 -5.98
CA SER A 330 0.86 -25.22 -6.51
C SER A 330 0.45 -26.67 -6.82
N ARG A 331 1.32 -27.41 -7.51
CA ARG A 331 1.12 -28.83 -7.82
C ARG A 331 1.83 -29.71 -6.80
N LEU A 332 1.09 -30.61 -6.18
CA LEU A 332 1.59 -31.50 -5.14
C LEU A 332 2.37 -30.69 -4.08
N GLN A 333 3.63 -31.04 -3.81
CA GLN A 333 4.47 -30.37 -2.83
C GLN A 333 5.15 -29.09 -3.37
N ARG A 334 5.30 -28.95 -4.68
CA ARG A 334 5.80 -27.76 -5.35
C ARG A 334 5.81 -27.90 -6.88
N ASP A 335 5.55 -26.77 -7.57
CA ASP A 335 6.04 -26.50 -8.94
C ASP A 335 6.90 -25.21 -8.93
N LEU A 336 7.51 -24.85 -10.07
CA LEU A 336 8.44 -23.71 -10.16
C LEU A 336 7.74 -22.36 -10.33
N THR A 337 6.42 -22.33 -10.54
CA THR A 337 5.71 -21.10 -10.93
C THR A 337 5.72 -20.03 -9.85
N ASP A 338 5.83 -20.41 -8.56
CA ASP A 338 6.01 -19.50 -7.44
C ASP A 338 7.26 -18.62 -7.62
N SER A 339 8.39 -19.22 -7.92
CA SER A 339 9.66 -18.50 -8.12
C SER A 339 9.61 -17.52 -9.28
N THR A 340 8.88 -17.87 -10.35
CA THR A 340 8.70 -17.00 -11.52
C THR A 340 7.90 -15.74 -11.16
N VAL A 341 6.78 -15.90 -10.48
CA VAL A 341 5.90 -14.75 -10.19
C VAL A 341 6.42 -13.88 -9.05
N LEU A 342 7.09 -14.46 -8.04
CA LEU A 342 7.68 -13.73 -6.91
C LEU A 342 8.74 -12.70 -7.33
N ARG A 343 9.43 -12.91 -8.45
CA ARG A 343 10.39 -11.92 -9.01
C ARG A 343 9.72 -10.62 -9.41
N ASN A 344 8.38 -10.61 -9.53
CA ASN A 344 7.61 -9.42 -9.92
C ASN A 344 7.03 -8.66 -8.72
N VAL A 345 7.32 -9.01 -7.47
CA VAL A 345 6.75 -8.32 -6.28
C VAL A 345 7.14 -6.85 -6.24
N GLY A 346 8.34 -6.49 -6.69
CA GLY A 346 8.80 -5.11 -6.78
C GLY A 346 8.02 -4.26 -7.80
N VAL A 347 7.42 -4.88 -8.80
CA VAL A 347 6.67 -4.17 -9.87
C VAL A 347 5.45 -3.43 -9.32
N PRO A 348 4.49 -4.07 -8.64
CA PRO A 348 3.36 -3.36 -8.06
C PRO A 348 3.79 -2.37 -6.96
N MET A 349 4.84 -2.67 -6.18
CA MET A 349 5.40 -1.74 -5.20
C MET A 349 5.88 -0.45 -5.87
N GLY A 350 6.61 -0.56 -6.98
CA GLY A 350 7.06 0.60 -7.77
C GLY A 350 5.89 1.43 -8.29
N HIS A 351 4.87 0.79 -8.86
CA HIS A 351 3.67 1.49 -9.33
C HIS A 351 2.90 2.19 -8.20
N MET A 352 2.80 1.59 -7.01
CA MET A 352 2.17 2.23 -5.85
C MET A 352 2.93 3.47 -5.38
N LEU A 353 4.28 3.44 -5.35
CA LEU A 353 5.08 4.62 -5.02
C LEU A 353 4.90 5.75 -6.04
N ILE A 354 4.90 5.41 -7.33
CA ILE A 354 4.65 6.38 -8.41
C ILE A 354 3.28 7.03 -8.23
N ALA A 355 2.26 6.23 -7.94
CA ALA A 355 0.90 6.69 -7.73
C ALA A 355 0.79 7.64 -6.53
N MET A 356 1.23 7.22 -5.34
CA MET A 356 1.19 8.05 -4.14
C MET A 356 1.95 9.37 -4.31
N ALA A 357 3.15 9.33 -4.93
CA ALA A 357 3.90 10.54 -5.25
C ALA A 357 3.15 11.46 -6.23
N SER A 358 2.37 10.89 -7.15
CA SER A 358 1.57 11.67 -8.11
C SER A 358 0.35 12.28 -7.44
N THR A 359 -0.39 11.53 -6.61
CA THR A 359 -1.51 12.07 -5.82
C THR A 359 -1.05 13.20 -4.90
N LEU A 360 0.05 13.01 -4.15
CA LEU A 360 0.63 14.06 -3.30
C LEU A 360 0.99 15.32 -4.11
N LYS A 361 1.60 15.14 -5.27
CA LYS A 361 1.92 16.25 -6.16
C LYS A 361 0.66 16.96 -6.66
N GLY A 362 -0.38 16.22 -7.01
CA GLY A 362 -1.69 16.76 -7.41
C GLY A 362 -2.34 17.56 -6.28
N LEU A 363 -2.42 17.00 -5.08
CA LEU A 363 -2.96 17.67 -3.89
C LEU A 363 -2.22 18.98 -3.57
N ASN A 364 -0.89 19.00 -3.66
CA ASN A 364 -0.08 20.20 -3.42
C ASN A 364 -0.24 21.29 -4.47
N LYS A 365 -0.83 20.99 -5.64
CA LYS A 365 -1.15 21.96 -6.70
C LYS A 365 -2.54 22.54 -6.57
N LEU A 366 -3.42 21.99 -5.74
CA LEU A 366 -4.79 22.45 -5.60
C LEU A 366 -4.85 23.89 -5.06
N ILE A 367 -5.68 24.69 -5.66
CA ILE A 367 -6.07 26.02 -5.23
C ILE A 367 -7.58 26.00 -5.09
N LEU A 368 -8.09 26.20 -3.87
CA LEU A 368 -9.50 26.24 -3.60
C LEU A 368 -10.17 27.39 -4.34
N ASN A 369 -11.25 27.10 -5.06
CA ASN A 369 -12.11 28.10 -5.71
C ASN A 369 -13.41 28.26 -4.92
N ARG A 370 -13.33 28.98 -3.81
CA ARG A 370 -14.44 29.21 -2.90
C ARG A 370 -15.66 29.80 -3.62
N GLU A 371 -15.45 30.69 -4.58
CA GLU A 371 -16.52 31.34 -5.32
C GLU A 371 -17.38 30.33 -6.11
N ALA A 372 -16.75 29.34 -6.76
CA ALA A 372 -17.47 28.30 -7.50
C ALA A 372 -18.29 27.40 -6.57
N ILE A 373 -17.71 27.02 -5.41
CA ILE A 373 -18.40 26.22 -4.39
C ILE A 373 -19.62 26.96 -3.84
N ASP A 374 -19.46 28.23 -3.44
CA ASP A 374 -20.53 29.05 -2.88
C ASP A 374 -21.64 29.31 -3.91
N LYS A 375 -21.27 29.52 -5.18
CA LYS A 375 -22.23 29.71 -6.29
C LYS A 375 -23.05 28.44 -6.52
N ASP A 376 -22.45 27.27 -6.57
CA ASP A 376 -23.17 26.01 -6.80
C ASP A 376 -24.10 25.70 -5.61
N LEU A 377 -23.63 25.91 -4.38
CA LEU A 377 -24.42 25.69 -3.17
C LEU A 377 -25.59 26.65 -3.05
N SER A 378 -25.37 27.96 -3.23
CA SER A 378 -26.40 29.00 -3.05
C SER A 378 -27.51 28.94 -4.10
N ALA A 379 -27.26 28.32 -5.25
CA ALA A 379 -28.27 28.10 -6.28
C ALA A 379 -29.27 26.99 -5.95
N MET A 380 -29.04 26.18 -4.90
CA MET A 380 -29.76 24.94 -4.65
C MET A 380 -30.58 24.95 -3.36
N TRP A 381 -31.52 25.93 -3.24
CA TRP A 381 -32.40 26.05 -2.06
C TRP A 381 -33.30 24.84 -1.80
N ASN A 382 -33.58 24.00 -2.78
CA ASN A 382 -34.38 22.79 -2.62
C ASN A 382 -33.72 21.75 -1.69
N VAL A 383 -32.41 21.83 -1.43
CA VAL A 383 -31.69 20.87 -0.55
C VAL A 383 -32.07 21.02 0.93
N VAL A 384 -32.61 22.18 1.36
CA VAL A 384 -33.07 22.35 2.75
C VAL A 384 -34.40 21.67 3.03
N ALA A 385 -35.11 21.20 2.00
CA ALA A 385 -36.42 20.56 2.15
C ALA A 385 -36.39 19.34 3.09
N GLU A 386 -35.32 18.60 3.12
CA GLU A 386 -35.13 17.48 4.06
C GLU A 386 -35.10 17.95 5.52
N GLY A 387 -34.37 19.03 5.80
CA GLY A 387 -34.33 19.64 7.13
C GLY A 387 -35.67 20.17 7.59
N ILE A 388 -36.35 20.88 6.70
CA ILE A 388 -37.73 21.40 6.93
C ILE A 388 -38.68 20.24 7.24
N GLN A 389 -38.68 19.20 6.40
CA GLN A 389 -39.52 18.02 6.60
C GLN A 389 -39.27 17.36 7.96
N THR A 390 -37.99 17.25 8.37
CA THR A 390 -37.62 16.60 9.62
C THR A 390 -38.07 17.42 10.84
N ILE A 391 -37.98 18.75 10.79
CA ILE A 391 -38.53 19.62 11.84
C ILE A 391 -40.07 19.51 11.89
N LEU A 392 -40.73 19.52 10.75
CA LEU A 392 -42.20 19.38 10.69
C LEU A 392 -42.68 18.02 11.27
N ARG A 393 -41.90 16.95 11.05
CA ARG A 393 -42.16 15.64 11.71
C ARG A 393 -42.02 15.70 13.21
N ARG A 394 -41.00 16.39 13.72
CA ARG A 394 -40.82 16.62 15.15
C ARG A 394 -42.04 17.32 15.78
N GLU A 395 -42.61 18.28 15.06
CA GLU A 395 -43.78 19.03 15.51
C GLU A 395 -45.10 18.29 15.28
N GLY A 396 -45.10 17.07 14.76
CA GLY A 396 -46.32 16.30 14.48
C GLY A 396 -47.17 16.86 13.34
N TYR A 397 -46.56 17.66 12.44
CA TYR A 397 -47.26 18.26 11.28
C TYR A 397 -47.81 17.17 10.35
N PRO A 398 -49.08 17.27 9.89
CA PRO A 398 -49.68 16.25 9.05
C PRO A 398 -49.06 16.23 7.65
N LYS A 399 -48.69 15.03 7.19
CA LYS A 399 -48.15 14.76 5.83
C LYS A 399 -47.03 15.71 5.37
N PRO A 400 -45.95 15.88 6.15
CA PRO A 400 -44.91 16.87 5.86
C PRO A 400 -44.19 16.61 4.53
N TYR A 401 -44.05 15.38 4.09
CA TYR A 401 -43.44 15.03 2.80
C TYR A 401 -44.29 15.52 1.61
N GLU A 402 -45.62 15.25 1.65
CA GLU A 402 -46.54 15.64 0.61
C GLU A 402 -46.64 17.15 0.51
N THR A 403 -46.64 17.83 1.64
CA THR A 403 -46.66 19.32 1.72
C THR A 403 -45.43 19.92 1.05
N LEU A 404 -44.24 19.39 1.31
CA LEU A 404 -43.01 19.86 0.67
C LEU A 404 -42.88 19.43 -0.79
N LYS A 405 -43.45 18.29 -1.18
CA LYS A 405 -43.46 17.83 -2.56
C LYS A 405 -44.17 18.82 -3.50
N GLU A 406 -45.23 19.51 -3.04
CA GLU A 406 -45.90 20.52 -3.79
C GLU A 406 -45.00 21.73 -4.09
N LEU A 407 -44.12 22.12 -3.14
CA LEU A 407 -43.14 23.18 -3.33
C LEU A 407 -41.99 22.77 -4.27
N THR A 408 -41.49 21.55 -4.14
CA THR A 408 -40.23 21.14 -4.80
C THR A 408 -40.41 20.51 -6.19
N ARG A 409 -41.61 20.08 -6.55
CA ARG A 409 -41.94 19.48 -7.86
C ARG A 409 -42.59 20.40 -8.87
N VAL A 410 -42.67 21.70 -8.61
CA VAL A 410 -43.03 22.67 -9.60
C VAL A 410 -41.84 22.95 -10.53
N ASN A 411 -42.10 23.13 -11.84
CA ASN A 411 -41.06 23.43 -12.85
C ASN A 411 -40.41 24.84 -12.66
N SER A 412 -40.47 25.41 -11.45
CA SER A 412 -39.85 26.68 -11.08
C SER A 412 -38.64 26.45 -10.18
N VAL A 413 -37.65 27.32 -10.31
CA VAL A 413 -36.47 27.32 -9.44
C VAL A 413 -36.92 27.64 -8.01
N VAL A 414 -36.55 26.75 -7.06
CA VAL A 414 -36.76 26.98 -5.63
C VAL A 414 -35.74 28.01 -5.15
N THR A 415 -36.22 29.12 -4.59
CA THR A 415 -35.37 30.21 -4.08
C THR A 415 -35.61 30.41 -2.58
N GLU A 416 -34.73 31.19 -1.92
CA GLU A 416 -34.95 31.64 -0.54
C GLU A 416 -36.32 32.20 -0.30
N GLU A 417 -36.77 33.11 -1.18
CA GLU A 417 -38.07 33.74 -1.06
C GLU A 417 -39.22 32.74 -1.19
N SER A 418 -39.09 31.73 -2.05
CA SER A 418 -40.12 30.70 -2.20
C SER A 418 -40.22 29.80 -0.98
N ILE A 419 -39.08 29.47 -0.34
CA ILE A 419 -39.00 28.75 0.93
C ILE A 419 -39.62 29.60 2.06
N ALA A 420 -39.25 30.88 2.17
CA ALA A 420 -39.78 31.78 3.19
C ALA A 420 -41.31 31.91 3.09
N LYS A 421 -41.85 32.19 1.88
CA LYS A 421 -43.29 32.22 1.65
C LYS A 421 -43.99 30.92 2.01
N PHE A 422 -43.39 29.78 1.70
CA PHE A 422 -43.93 28.49 2.07
C PHE A 422 -43.96 28.32 3.61
N ILE A 423 -42.90 28.68 4.33
CA ILE A 423 -42.84 28.61 5.79
C ILE A 423 -43.96 29.49 6.42
N GLU A 424 -44.24 30.65 5.88
CA GLU A 424 -45.34 31.53 6.37
C GLU A 424 -46.71 30.82 6.32
N THR A 425 -46.94 29.95 5.32
CA THR A 425 -48.20 29.20 5.19
C THR A 425 -48.37 28.05 6.14
N LEU A 426 -47.32 27.64 6.83
CA LEU A 426 -47.35 26.48 7.72
C LEU A 426 -48.09 26.79 9.02
N ASN A 427 -48.96 25.89 9.45
CA ASN A 427 -49.65 25.97 10.74
C ASN A 427 -48.79 25.38 11.87
N VAL A 428 -47.75 26.12 12.24
CA VAL A 428 -46.81 25.85 13.33
C VAL A 428 -46.57 27.11 14.15
N SER A 429 -45.97 27.01 15.34
CA SER A 429 -45.68 28.17 16.16
C SER A 429 -44.68 29.14 15.51
N ASP A 430 -44.66 30.39 15.98
CA ASP A 430 -43.73 31.39 15.46
C ASP A 430 -42.28 31.04 15.76
N GLU A 431 -42.00 30.35 16.89
CA GLU A 431 -40.69 29.85 17.23
C GLU A 431 -40.22 28.81 16.20
N VAL A 432 -41.10 27.90 15.78
CA VAL A 432 -40.80 26.89 14.77
C VAL A 432 -40.59 27.52 13.40
N LYS A 433 -41.39 28.50 13.05
CA LYS A 433 -41.19 29.28 11.80
C LYS A 433 -39.85 30.00 11.80
N ALA A 434 -39.44 30.60 12.93
CA ALA A 434 -38.14 31.24 13.06
C ALA A 434 -36.99 30.27 12.98
N GLU A 435 -37.17 29.02 13.49
CA GLU A 435 -36.19 27.93 13.32
C GLU A 435 -36.06 27.51 11.86
N LEU A 436 -37.16 27.30 11.16
CA LEU A 436 -37.20 26.93 9.75
C LEU A 436 -36.54 27.97 8.86
N LEU A 437 -36.79 29.28 9.12
CA LEU A 437 -36.18 30.38 8.37
C LEU A 437 -34.67 30.53 8.55
N ARG A 438 -34.08 29.90 9.58
CA ARG A 438 -32.61 29.84 9.76
C ARG A 438 -31.93 28.79 8.90
N LEU A 439 -32.69 27.86 8.31
CA LEU A 439 -32.16 26.86 7.42
C LEU A 439 -31.81 27.51 6.06
N SER A 440 -30.56 27.34 5.67
CA SER A 440 -30.08 27.71 4.34
C SER A 440 -29.18 26.61 3.80
N PRO A 441 -28.89 26.56 2.51
CA PRO A 441 -27.92 25.61 1.97
C PRO A 441 -26.57 25.66 2.68
N SER A 442 -26.12 26.83 3.16
CA SER A 442 -24.82 26.99 3.85
C SER A 442 -24.85 26.66 5.34
N THR A 443 -26.01 26.66 5.99
CA THR A 443 -26.18 26.36 7.42
C THR A 443 -26.64 24.91 7.67
N TYR A 444 -27.25 24.28 6.68
CA TYR A 444 -27.73 22.90 6.77
C TYR A 444 -26.63 21.89 6.41
N VAL A 445 -25.53 21.91 7.12
CA VAL A 445 -24.32 21.10 6.83
C VAL A 445 -23.99 20.03 7.90
N GLY A 446 -24.74 20.00 9.01
CA GLY A 446 -24.46 19.08 10.13
C GLY A 446 -23.14 19.38 10.85
N TYR A 447 -22.44 18.31 11.28
CA TYR A 447 -21.15 18.37 11.97
C TYR A 447 -19.99 18.44 10.96
#